data_ef0753d9a921d91b1eeb2a7251e80704
#
_entry.id   ef0753d9a921d91b1eeb2a7251e80704
#
_cell.length_a   1.000
_cell.length_b   1.000
_cell.length_c   1.000
_cell.angle_alpha   90.00
_cell.angle_beta   90.00
_cell.angle_gamma   90.00
#
_symmetry.space_group_name_H-M   'P 1'
#
loop_
_entity.id
_entity.type
_entity.pdbx_description
1 polymer ?
#
loop_
_entity_poly.entity_id
_entity_poly.type
_entity_poly.pdbx_seq_one_letter_code
_entity_poly.pdbx_strand_id
1 'polypeptide(L)'
;MKAGDILKIQLGLKASTDSEQIEDRLRYKPDVFEFYTSENDFTEEGLKRFRYDFEWIKSKGVQKIVMHHPMRFHGQFTELIAPFDKCRDLYNFIDKSTNDLLQLAFDYDAQLLVHGSYSRQTQSYINMWGGVDQAREQAYRRIDSFADLGKNHIMFENSISPIFYYGDEKEDLYIFEKGYRLAFDTSHCFIKNQGSNEKLLASMKRLKEHV
;
A
#
# COMPACT_ATOMS: atom_id res chain seq x y z
N MET A 1 -25.22 13.50 13.40
CA MET A 1 -24.28 14.51 12.89
C MET A 1 -24.83 15.88 13.18
N LYS A 2 -24.08 16.73 13.89
CA LYS A 2 -24.46 18.13 14.09
C LYS A 2 -24.32 18.84 12.74
N ALA A 3 -25.34 19.62 12.34
CA ALA A 3 -25.29 20.45 11.14
C ALA A 3 -24.13 21.45 11.30
N GLY A 4 -23.03 21.24 10.59
CA GLY A 4 -21.87 22.14 10.61
C GLY A 4 -20.51 21.49 10.34
N ASP A 5 -20.37 20.18 10.43
CA ASP A 5 -19.09 19.55 10.07
C ASP A 5 -18.96 19.44 8.54
N ILE A 6 -18.38 20.48 7.95
CA ILE A 6 -17.92 20.42 6.56
C ILE A 6 -16.77 19.41 6.54
N LEU A 7 -16.98 18.28 5.89
CA LEU A 7 -15.93 17.28 5.64
C LEU A 7 -14.81 17.96 4.85
N LYS A 8 -13.72 18.33 5.51
CA LYS A 8 -12.56 18.90 4.84
C LYS A 8 -11.87 17.79 4.07
N ILE A 9 -11.94 17.83 2.74
CA ILE A 9 -11.17 16.95 1.87
C ILE A 9 -9.69 17.27 2.08
N GLN A 10 -8.88 16.26 2.40
CA GLN A 10 -7.43 16.38 2.54
C GLN A 10 -6.77 16.20 1.17
N LEU A 11 -5.84 17.09 0.85
CA LEU A 11 -5.02 16.98 -0.35
C LEU A 11 -3.82 16.08 -0.06
N GLY A 12 -3.77 14.91 -0.71
CA GLY A 12 -2.59 14.05 -0.74
C GLY A 12 -1.79 14.27 -2.03
N LEU A 13 -0.47 14.42 -1.92
CA LEU A 13 0.40 14.50 -3.08
C LEU A 13 1.51 13.47 -2.99
N LYS A 14 1.85 12.88 -4.15
CA LYS A 14 2.80 11.77 -4.27
C LYS A 14 4.07 12.20 -5.01
N ALA A 15 5.23 11.79 -4.50
CA ALA A 15 6.53 11.95 -5.14
C ALA A 15 7.45 10.76 -4.84
N SER A 16 8.56 10.66 -5.58
CA SER A 16 9.69 9.81 -5.21
C SER A 16 10.52 10.49 -4.10
N THR A 17 11.64 9.87 -3.74
CA THR A 17 12.69 10.45 -2.88
C THR A 17 13.59 11.47 -3.62
N ASP A 18 13.19 11.89 -4.80
CA ASP A 18 13.85 12.95 -5.56
C ASP A 18 13.52 14.32 -4.95
N SER A 19 14.56 15.09 -4.62
CA SER A 19 14.38 16.35 -3.91
C SER A 19 13.63 17.42 -4.71
N GLU A 20 13.77 17.44 -6.04
CA GLU A 20 13.04 18.39 -6.87
C GLU A 20 11.54 18.06 -6.92
N GLN A 21 11.20 16.77 -6.96
CA GLN A 21 9.80 16.33 -6.89
C GLN A 21 9.20 16.64 -5.53
N ILE A 22 9.93 16.38 -4.44
CA ILE A 22 9.46 16.70 -3.08
C ILE A 22 9.19 18.21 -2.97
N GLU A 23 10.15 19.04 -3.39
CA GLU A 23 10.00 20.51 -3.34
C GLU A 23 8.81 21.01 -4.17
N ASP A 24 8.63 20.45 -5.38
CA ASP A 24 7.49 20.80 -6.23
C ASP A 24 6.17 20.49 -5.54
N ARG A 25 6.02 19.31 -4.92
CA ARG A 25 4.78 18.94 -4.23
C ARG A 25 4.53 19.78 -2.97
N LEU A 26 5.57 20.11 -2.23
CA LEU A 26 5.47 20.96 -1.02
C LEU A 26 4.97 22.38 -1.30
N ARG A 27 5.15 22.90 -2.52
CA ARG A 27 4.61 24.22 -2.93
C ARG A 27 3.07 24.28 -2.83
N TYR A 28 2.41 23.14 -2.98
CA TYR A 28 0.93 23.04 -2.91
C TYR A 28 0.42 22.83 -1.48
N LYS A 29 1.29 22.76 -0.47
CA LYS A 29 0.97 22.57 0.95
C LYS A 29 0.00 21.39 1.18
N PRO A 30 0.38 20.18 0.78
CA PRO A 30 -0.49 19.01 0.95
C PRO A 30 -0.77 18.72 2.42
N ASP A 31 -1.97 18.19 2.71
CA ASP A 31 -2.30 17.67 4.04
C ASP A 31 -1.62 16.30 4.30
N VAL A 32 -1.39 15.54 3.22
CA VAL A 32 -0.73 14.22 3.24
C VAL A 32 0.36 14.17 2.17
N PHE A 33 1.54 13.69 2.51
CA PHE A 33 2.61 13.42 1.54
C PHE A 33 2.78 11.91 1.38
N GLU A 34 2.76 11.42 0.15
CA GLU A 34 2.98 10.01 -0.14
C GLU A 34 4.28 9.83 -0.93
N PHE A 35 5.17 8.99 -0.40
CA PHE A 35 6.33 8.52 -1.15
C PHE A 35 5.97 7.28 -1.97
N TYR A 36 6.29 7.25 -3.25
CA TYR A 36 6.48 5.99 -3.94
C TYR A 36 7.96 5.62 -3.90
N THR A 37 8.23 4.41 -3.43
CA THR A 37 9.60 3.94 -3.21
C THR A 37 10.09 3.04 -4.33
N SER A 38 11.39 2.94 -4.45
CA SER A 38 12.10 2.09 -5.40
C SER A 38 13.13 1.21 -4.68
N GLU A 39 13.69 0.21 -5.35
CA GLU A 39 14.71 -0.65 -4.77
C GLU A 39 15.95 0.12 -4.27
N ASN A 40 16.29 1.25 -4.90
CA ASN A 40 17.43 2.07 -4.52
C ASN A 40 17.27 2.77 -3.17
N ASP A 41 16.04 2.94 -2.69
CA ASP A 41 15.76 3.60 -1.42
C ASP A 41 16.08 2.69 -0.21
N PHE A 42 16.35 1.40 -0.43
CA PHE A 42 16.65 0.40 0.60
C PHE A 42 18.16 0.08 0.74
N THR A 43 19.00 0.92 0.21
CA THR A 43 20.43 0.98 0.55
C THR A 43 20.62 1.76 1.86
N GLU A 44 21.81 1.66 2.47
CA GLU A 44 22.13 2.43 3.69
C GLU A 44 22.00 3.94 3.45
N GLU A 45 22.49 4.42 2.31
CA GLU A 45 22.38 5.82 1.90
C GLU A 45 20.94 6.22 1.60
N GLY A 46 20.18 5.35 0.95
CA GLY A 46 18.77 5.58 0.67
C GLY A 46 17.94 5.75 1.94
N LEU A 47 18.12 4.88 2.93
CA LEU A 47 17.44 4.97 4.22
C LEU A 47 17.86 6.20 5.03
N LYS A 48 19.12 6.63 4.96
CA LYS A 48 19.57 7.89 5.56
C LYS A 48 18.90 9.10 4.91
N ARG A 49 18.79 9.09 3.58
CA ARG A 49 18.08 10.13 2.83
C ARG A 49 16.61 10.18 3.19
N PHE A 50 15.94 9.04 3.30
CA PHE A 50 14.55 8.96 3.75
C PHE A 50 14.34 9.70 5.08
N ARG A 51 15.19 9.46 6.09
CA ARG A 51 15.12 10.14 7.39
C ARG A 51 15.22 11.65 7.23
N TYR A 52 16.16 12.11 6.42
CA TYR A 52 16.30 13.54 6.11
C TYR A 52 15.04 14.10 5.44
N ASP A 53 14.48 13.39 4.45
CA ASP A 53 13.28 13.83 3.73
C ASP A 53 12.06 13.90 4.64
N PHE A 54 11.93 12.97 5.59
CA PHE A 54 10.87 13.02 6.61
C PHE A 54 10.97 14.30 7.46
N GLU A 55 12.16 14.57 8.00
CA GLU A 55 12.39 15.78 8.80
C GLU A 55 12.11 17.05 7.98
N TRP A 56 12.58 17.08 6.74
CA TRP A 56 12.34 18.20 5.85
C TRP A 56 10.86 18.44 5.58
N ILE A 57 10.10 17.40 5.20
CA ILE A 57 8.68 17.49 4.92
C ILE A 57 7.91 17.94 6.17
N LYS A 58 8.21 17.36 7.32
CA LYS A 58 7.57 17.75 8.60
C LYS A 58 7.89 19.21 8.96
N SER A 59 9.11 19.68 8.69
CA SER A 59 9.48 21.09 8.90
C SER A 59 8.68 22.07 8.04
N LYS A 60 8.11 21.60 6.92
CA LYS A 60 7.20 22.38 6.05
C LYS A 60 5.74 22.33 6.48
N GLY A 61 5.45 21.67 7.61
CA GLY A 61 4.12 21.62 8.22
C GLY A 61 3.26 20.41 7.80
N VAL A 62 3.75 19.53 6.93
CA VAL A 62 3.06 18.29 6.55
C VAL A 62 3.30 17.25 7.65
N GLN A 63 2.24 16.84 8.33
CA GLN A 63 2.35 15.90 9.46
C GLN A 63 2.04 14.45 9.08
N LYS A 64 1.23 14.25 8.05
CA LYS A 64 0.81 12.92 7.59
C LYS A 64 1.68 12.47 6.43
N ILE A 65 2.43 11.39 6.63
CA ILE A 65 3.30 10.80 5.60
C ILE A 65 2.89 9.36 5.39
N VAL A 66 2.77 8.98 4.12
CA VAL A 66 2.53 7.60 3.66
C VAL A 66 3.74 7.15 2.85
N MET A 67 4.23 5.96 3.08
CA MET A 67 5.26 5.32 2.27
C MET A 67 4.63 4.18 1.48
N HIS A 68 4.65 4.28 0.18
CA HIS A 68 4.19 3.22 -0.69
C HIS A 68 5.31 2.18 -0.86
N HIS A 69 5.04 0.92 -0.51
CA HIS A 69 5.98 -0.19 -0.69
C HIS A 69 6.47 -0.26 -2.15
N PRO A 70 7.74 -0.57 -2.41
CA PRO A 70 8.28 -0.60 -3.76
C PRO A 70 7.52 -1.60 -4.64
N MET A 71 7.10 -1.13 -5.80
CA MET A 71 6.34 -1.97 -6.74
C MET A 71 7.20 -3.03 -7.43
N ARG A 72 8.51 -2.80 -7.53
CA ARG A 72 9.42 -3.67 -8.29
C ARG A 72 10.75 -3.86 -7.57
N PHE A 73 11.33 -5.02 -7.84
CA PHE A 73 12.70 -5.38 -7.51
C PHE A 73 13.32 -6.11 -8.71
N HIS A 74 14.43 -5.62 -9.24
CA HIS A 74 15.08 -6.14 -10.46
C HIS A 74 14.09 -6.38 -11.61
N GLY A 75 13.17 -5.44 -11.81
CA GLY A 75 12.14 -5.48 -12.85
C GLY A 75 10.94 -6.39 -12.56
N GLN A 76 10.98 -7.23 -11.52
CA GLN A 76 9.86 -8.08 -11.09
C GLN A 76 8.94 -7.32 -10.15
N PHE A 77 7.63 -7.56 -10.21
CA PHE A 77 6.70 -7.02 -9.22
C PHE A 77 6.92 -7.66 -7.85
N THR A 78 6.80 -6.87 -6.79
CA THR A 78 6.92 -7.31 -5.39
C THR A 78 5.66 -8.02 -4.92
N GLU A 79 5.28 -9.08 -5.64
CA GLU A 79 4.12 -9.91 -5.35
C GLU A 79 4.30 -10.68 -4.04
N LEU A 80 3.36 -10.54 -3.11
CA LEU A 80 3.41 -11.23 -1.83
C LEU A 80 3.37 -12.76 -1.95
N ILE A 81 2.87 -13.26 -3.09
CA ILE A 81 2.82 -14.68 -3.40
C ILE A 81 4.08 -15.22 -4.10
N ALA A 82 5.15 -14.42 -4.22
CA ALA A 82 6.42 -14.93 -4.76
C ALA A 82 6.94 -16.08 -3.89
N PRO A 83 7.14 -17.32 -4.44
CA PRO A 83 7.57 -18.46 -3.63
C PRO A 83 9.02 -18.32 -3.19
N PHE A 84 9.29 -18.55 -1.89
CA PHE A 84 10.63 -18.42 -1.32
C PHE A 84 11.67 -19.31 -2.00
N ASP A 85 11.33 -20.56 -2.31
CA ASP A 85 12.23 -21.56 -2.91
C ASP A 85 12.63 -21.21 -4.36
N LYS A 86 11.82 -20.45 -5.08
CA LYS A 86 12.03 -20.07 -6.49
C LYS A 86 12.41 -18.61 -6.71
N CYS A 87 12.04 -17.74 -5.77
CA CYS A 87 12.20 -16.29 -5.89
C CYS A 87 12.83 -15.70 -4.63
N ARG A 88 13.86 -16.36 -4.10
CA ARG A 88 14.45 -16.06 -2.77
C ARG A 88 14.85 -14.58 -2.63
N ASP A 89 15.52 -14.01 -3.62
CA ASP A 89 15.99 -12.64 -3.54
C ASP A 89 14.83 -11.64 -3.50
N LEU A 90 13.81 -11.85 -4.35
CA LEU A 90 12.59 -11.04 -4.33
C LEU A 90 11.83 -11.20 -3.01
N TYR A 91 11.71 -12.45 -2.52
CA TYR A 91 11.05 -12.71 -1.24
C TYR A 91 11.74 -11.99 -0.08
N ASN A 92 13.07 -12.11 0.00
CA ASN A 92 13.87 -11.46 1.03
C ASN A 92 13.83 -9.93 0.90
N PHE A 93 13.81 -9.40 -0.33
CA PHE A 93 13.68 -7.96 -0.56
C PHE A 93 12.33 -7.45 -0.06
N ILE A 94 11.23 -8.16 -0.32
CA ILE A 94 9.90 -7.77 0.17
C ILE A 94 9.89 -7.72 1.71
N ASP A 95 10.45 -8.74 2.37
CA ASP A 95 10.50 -8.77 3.83
C ASP A 95 11.40 -7.66 4.39
N LYS A 96 12.60 -7.48 3.80
CA LYS A 96 13.54 -6.42 4.22
C LYS A 96 12.92 -5.03 4.05
N SER A 97 12.40 -4.72 2.85
CA SER A 97 11.84 -3.40 2.55
C SER A 97 10.59 -3.10 3.40
N THR A 98 9.75 -4.09 3.67
CA THR A 98 8.63 -3.95 4.60
C THR A 98 9.12 -3.60 6.01
N ASN A 99 10.12 -4.33 6.53
CA ASN A 99 10.65 -4.07 7.87
C ASN A 99 11.34 -2.69 7.96
N ASP A 100 12.12 -2.29 6.96
CA ASP A 100 12.76 -0.97 6.92
C ASP A 100 11.73 0.16 6.92
N LEU A 101 10.65 0.01 6.12
CA LEU A 101 9.56 1.00 6.08
C LEU A 101 8.73 1.01 7.36
N LEU A 102 8.50 -0.14 7.99
CA LEU A 102 7.82 -0.20 9.28
C LEU A 102 8.65 0.48 10.37
N GLN A 103 9.98 0.31 10.38
CA GLN A 103 10.84 1.01 11.31
C GLN A 103 10.73 2.53 11.13
N LEU A 104 10.73 3.04 9.89
CA LEU A 104 10.51 4.45 9.61
C LEU A 104 9.09 4.90 10.02
N ALA A 105 8.08 4.06 9.79
CA ALA A 105 6.71 4.37 10.18
C ALA A 105 6.57 4.53 11.70
N PHE A 106 7.23 3.69 12.49
CA PHE A 106 7.27 3.81 13.95
C PHE A 106 8.07 5.04 14.42
N ASP A 107 9.26 5.28 13.82
CA ASP A 107 10.14 6.39 14.21
C ASP A 107 9.48 7.76 13.95
N TYR A 108 8.67 7.87 12.91
CA TYR A 108 8.11 9.14 12.43
C TYR A 108 6.59 9.28 12.52
N ASP A 109 5.89 8.31 13.11
CA ASP A 109 4.42 8.24 13.13
C ASP A 109 3.84 8.37 11.71
N ALA A 110 4.38 7.56 10.79
CA ALA A 110 3.97 7.50 9.40
C ALA A 110 3.19 6.21 9.09
N GLN A 111 2.72 6.08 7.85
CA GLN A 111 1.96 4.93 7.40
C GLN A 111 2.71 4.21 6.27
N LEU A 112 2.74 2.88 6.32
CA LEU A 112 3.17 2.03 5.23
C LEU A 112 1.96 1.56 4.43
N LEU A 113 1.97 1.79 3.11
CA LEU A 113 1.00 1.28 2.17
C LEU A 113 1.59 0.09 1.40
N VAL A 114 0.93 -1.05 1.44
CA VAL A 114 1.34 -2.28 0.76
C VAL A 114 0.26 -2.74 -0.20
N HIS A 115 0.62 -3.02 -1.45
CA HIS A 115 -0.25 -3.77 -2.35
C HIS A 115 -0.31 -5.24 -1.92
N GLY A 116 -1.50 -5.75 -1.69
CA GLY A 116 -1.68 -7.17 -1.40
C GLY A 116 -1.37 -8.08 -2.59
N SER A 117 -1.44 -7.55 -3.82
CA SER A 117 -1.06 -8.23 -5.05
C SER A 117 -1.01 -7.25 -6.23
N TYR A 118 -0.45 -7.69 -7.37
CA TYR A 118 -0.43 -6.97 -8.65
C TYR A 118 -1.07 -7.81 -9.75
N SER A 119 -1.54 -7.17 -10.83
CA SER A 119 -2.23 -7.90 -11.91
C SER A 119 -1.29 -8.57 -12.91
N ARG A 120 -0.06 -8.08 -13.06
CA ARG A 120 0.81 -8.52 -14.17
C ARG A 120 1.65 -9.71 -13.76
N GLN A 121 2.33 -10.28 -13.39
CA GLN A 121 3.07 -11.49 -13.05
C GLN A 121 2.31 -12.46 -12.14
N THR A 122 1.18 -12.05 -11.62
CA THR A 122 0.37 -12.84 -10.67
C THR A 122 0.08 -14.25 -11.19
N GLN A 123 -0.26 -14.39 -12.50
CA GLN A 123 -0.61 -15.70 -13.06
C GLN A 123 0.53 -16.72 -13.00
N SER A 124 1.77 -16.29 -13.20
CA SER A 124 2.92 -17.22 -13.12
C SER A 124 3.09 -17.75 -11.70
N TYR A 125 2.93 -16.91 -10.68
CA TYR A 125 3.01 -17.34 -9.27
C TYR A 125 1.79 -18.19 -8.87
N ILE A 126 0.59 -17.85 -9.33
CA ILE A 126 -0.61 -18.68 -9.13
C ILE A 126 -0.35 -20.11 -9.62
N ASN A 127 0.23 -20.26 -10.82
CA ASN A 127 0.56 -21.56 -11.38
C ASN A 127 1.60 -22.32 -10.54
N MET A 128 2.56 -21.61 -9.93
CA MET A 128 3.57 -22.22 -9.04
C MET A 128 2.95 -22.76 -7.74
N TRP A 129 1.87 -22.16 -7.27
CA TRP A 129 1.12 -22.59 -6.09
C TRP A 129 0.06 -23.66 -6.37
N GLY A 130 -0.18 -23.99 -7.65
CA GLY A 130 -1.19 -24.99 -8.06
C GLY A 130 -2.61 -24.45 -8.19
N GLY A 131 -2.81 -23.13 -8.05
CA GLY A 131 -4.11 -22.49 -8.24
C GLY A 131 -4.32 -21.22 -7.41
N VAL A 132 -5.45 -20.57 -7.68
CA VAL A 132 -5.80 -19.28 -7.06
C VAL A 132 -5.97 -19.43 -5.55
N ASP A 133 -6.64 -20.48 -5.07
CA ASP A 133 -6.96 -20.64 -3.65
C ASP A 133 -5.69 -20.81 -2.82
N GLN A 134 -4.74 -21.65 -3.27
CA GLN A 134 -3.46 -21.85 -2.61
C GLN A 134 -2.60 -20.58 -2.63
N ALA A 135 -2.60 -19.86 -3.74
CA ALA A 135 -1.89 -18.59 -3.86
C ALA A 135 -2.50 -17.53 -2.92
N ARG A 136 -3.83 -17.45 -2.83
CA ARG A 136 -4.52 -16.56 -1.87
C ARG A 136 -4.15 -16.88 -0.43
N GLU A 137 -4.13 -18.15 -0.06
CA GLU A 137 -3.72 -18.57 1.27
C GLU A 137 -2.32 -18.06 1.62
N GLN A 138 -1.37 -18.14 0.69
CA GLN A 138 -0.02 -17.61 0.89
C GLN A 138 0.01 -16.07 1.00
N ALA A 139 -0.76 -15.37 0.16
CA ALA A 139 -0.89 -13.92 0.26
C ALA A 139 -1.40 -13.50 1.64
N TYR A 140 -2.49 -14.11 2.10
CA TYR A 140 -3.09 -13.77 3.39
C TYR A 140 -2.18 -14.13 4.58
N ARG A 141 -1.42 -15.22 4.53
CA ARG A 141 -0.42 -15.52 5.56
C ARG A 141 0.63 -14.39 5.69
N ARG A 142 1.10 -13.84 4.57
CA ARG A 142 2.06 -12.74 4.60
C ARG A 142 1.42 -11.43 5.02
N ILE A 143 0.20 -11.15 4.55
CA ILE A 143 -0.57 -9.99 4.96
C ILE A 143 -0.85 -10.02 6.47
N ASP A 144 -1.28 -11.18 7.02
CA ASP A 144 -1.48 -11.38 8.46
C ASP A 144 -0.18 -11.08 9.23
N SER A 145 0.96 -11.64 8.78
CA SER A 145 2.26 -11.39 9.40
C SER A 145 2.66 -9.91 9.37
N PHE A 146 2.46 -9.23 8.26
CA PHE A 146 2.78 -7.80 8.13
C PHE A 146 1.81 -6.92 8.94
N ALA A 147 0.53 -7.29 9.01
CA ALA A 147 -0.45 -6.61 9.84
C ALA A 147 -0.10 -6.72 11.33
N ASP A 148 0.32 -7.91 11.78
CA ASP A 148 0.75 -8.14 13.16
C ASP A 148 2.01 -7.34 13.51
N LEU A 149 2.96 -7.21 12.58
CA LEU A 149 4.16 -6.40 12.76
C LEU A 149 3.87 -4.90 12.73
N GLY A 150 3.09 -4.46 11.74
CA GLY A 150 2.87 -3.03 11.48
C GLY A 150 1.77 -2.40 12.32
N LYS A 151 0.83 -3.19 12.83
CA LYS A 151 -0.30 -2.72 13.66
C LYS A 151 -1.02 -1.53 13.01
N ASN A 152 -1.01 -0.37 13.68
CA ASN A 152 -1.64 0.85 13.20
C ASN A 152 -0.81 1.63 12.16
N HIS A 153 0.38 1.15 11.80
CA HIS A 153 1.30 1.82 10.87
C HIS A 153 1.34 1.17 9.48
N ILE A 154 0.51 0.17 9.23
CA ILE A 154 0.42 -0.49 7.92
C ILE A 154 -1.02 -0.52 7.43
N MET A 155 -1.20 -0.35 6.13
CA MET A 155 -2.48 -0.50 5.43
C MET A 155 -2.27 -1.23 4.10
N PHE A 156 -3.31 -1.92 3.66
CA PHE A 156 -3.28 -2.75 2.45
C PHE A 156 -4.21 -2.16 1.39
N GLU A 157 -3.69 -2.03 0.17
CA GLU A 157 -4.42 -1.48 -0.97
C GLU A 157 -5.07 -2.58 -1.79
N ASN A 158 -6.32 -2.35 -2.23
CA ASN A 158 -7.00 -3.24 -3.15
C ASN A 158 -6.32 -3.25 -4.52
N SER A 159 -6.40 -4.40 -5.19
CA SER A 159 -5.87 -4.56 -6.54
C SER A 159 -6.93 -5.09 -7.51
N ILE A 160 -6.58 -5.19 -8.79
CA ILE A 160 -7.39 -5.88 -9.81
C ILE A 160 -7.06 -7.37 -9.90
N SER A 161 -6.07 -7.84 -9.16
CA SER A 161 -5.65 -9.24 -9.08
C SER A 161 -6.72 -10.11 -8.42
N PRO A 162 -6.87 -11.39 -8.79
CA PRO A 162 -7.74 -12.32 -8.10
C PRO A 162 -7.22 -12.75 -6.71
N ILE A 163 -5.98 -12.38 -6.36
CA ILE A 163 -5.32 -12.81 -5.12
C ILE A 163 -5.75 -11.95 -3.94
N PHE A 164 -5.66 -10.63 -4.08
CA PHE A 164 -6.07 -9.69 -3.04
C PHE A 164 -6.81 -8.52 -3.67
N TYR A 165 -8.10 -8.43 -3.37
CA TYR A 165 -8.95 -7.33 -3.83
C TYR A 165 -10.10 -7.15 -2.85
N TYR A 166 -10.72 -6.00 -2.90
CA TYR A 166 -11.98 -5.72 -2.23
C TYR A 166 -12.72 -4.63 -3.01
N GLY A 167 -13.96 -4.37 -2.65
CA GLY A 167 -14.89 -3.56 -3.41
C GLY A 167 -16.03 -4.39 -4.03
N ASP A 168 -16.19 -5.66 -3.62
CA ASP A 168 -17.43 -6.42 -3.75
C ASP A 168 -17.88 -6.98 -2.40
N GLU A 169 -19.16 -7.24 -2.25
CA GLU A 169 -19.78 -7.53 -0.96
C GLU A 169 -19.17 -8.74 -0.25
N LYS A 170 -18.89 -9.80 -0.98
CA LYS A 170 -18.37 -11.05 -0.41
C LYS A 170 -16.92 -10.88 0.10
N GLU A 171 -16.08 -10.25 -0.71
CA GLU A 171 -14.69 -10.02 -0.34
C GLU A 171 -14.57 -8.95 0.75
N ASP A 172 -15.42 -7.91 0.72
CA ASP A 172 -15.47 -6.88 1.75
C ASP A 172 -15.73 -7.49 3.13
N LEU A 173 -16.72 -8.38 3.26
CA LEU A 173 -17.02 -9.06 4.53
C LEU A 173 -15.83 -9.86 5.04
N TYR A 174 -15.16 -10.61 4.16
CA TYR A 174 -13.97 -11.38 4.54
C TYR A 174 -12.82 -10.48 5.01
N ILE A 175 -12.55 -9.39 4.30
CA ILE A 175 -11.50 -8.42 4.66
C ILE A 175 -11.83 -7.72 5.99
N PHE A 176 -13.11 -7.39 6.25
CA PHE A 176 -13.52 -6.77 7.51
C PHE A 176 -13.34 -7.71 8.71
N GLU A 177 -13.62 -9.01 8.54
CA GLU A 177 -13.37 -10.03 9.58
C GLU A 177 -11.89 -10.13 9.93
N LYS A 178 -10.99 -9.88 8.97
CA LYS A 178 -9.54 -9.85 9.21
C LYS A 178 -9.08 -8.62 9.99
N GLY A 179 -9.86 -7.55 10.01
CA GLY A 179 -9.53 -6.33 10.73
C GLY A 179 -8.34 -5.56 10.18
N TYR A 180 -7.98 -5.74 8.91
CA TYR A 180 -6.91 -4.98 8.28
C TYR A 180 -7.27 -3.50 8.15
N ARG A 181 -6.27 -2.65 8.26
CA ARG A 181 -6.40 -1.26 7.81
C ARG A 181 -6.30 -1.22 6.30
N LEU A 182 -7.19 -0.48 5.67
CA LEU A 182 -7.36 -0.51 4.22
C LEU A 182 -7.03 0.86 3.60
N ALA A 183 -6.49 0.82 2.38
CA ALA A 183 -6.37 1.96 1.49
C ALA A 183 -7.13 1.64 0.20
N PHE A 184 -8.14 2.44 -0.13
CA PHE A 184 -9.03 2.14 -1.23
C PHE A 184 -8.65 2.89 -2.51
N ASP A 185 -8.05 2.18 -3.46
CA ASP A 185 -7.87 2.69 -4.84
C ASP A 185 -9.18 2.53 -5.61
N THR A 186 -9.81 3.68 -5.90
CA THR A 186 -11.07 3.74 -6.64
C THR A 186 -10.91 3.30 -8.09
N SER A 187 -9.74 3.49 -8.70
CA SER A 187 -9.45 3.07 -10.07
C SER A 187 -9.38 1.54 -10.16
N HIS A 188 -8.72 0.89 -9.21
CA HIS A 188 -8.68 -0.57 -9.13
C HIS A 188 -10.07 -1.17 -8.96
N CYS A 189 -10.88 -0.60 -8.07
CA CYS A 189 -12.27 -1.03 -7.86
C CYS A 189 -13.10 -0.83 -9.14
N PHE A 190 -12.97 0.32 -9.81
CA PHE A 190 -13.69 0.62 -11.05
C PHE A 190 -13.34 -0.36 -12.17
N ILE A 191 -12.04 -0.63 -12.38
CA ILE A 191 -11.55 -1.60 -13.38
C ILE A 191 -12.06 -3.01 -13.05
N LYS A 192 -11.94 -3.45 -11.79
CA LYS A 192 -12.41 -4.76 -11.32
C LYS A 192 -13.90 -4.95 -11.54
N ASN A 193 -14.68 -3.89 -11.39
CA ASN A 193 -16.12 -3.84 -11.62
C ASN A 193 -16.49 -3.49 -13.07
N GLN A 194 -15.58 -3.68 -14.03
CA GLN A 194 -15.83 -3.50 -15.47
C GLN A 194 -16.36 -2.10 -15.85
N GLY A 195 -15.88 -1.07 -15.14
CA GLY A 195 -16.26 0.31 -15.43
C GLY A 195 -17.62 0.75 -14.87
N SER A 196 -18.20 0.00 -13.94
CA SER A 196 -19.52 0.33 -13.36
C SER A 196 -19.41 1.38 -12.24
N ASN A 197 -19.92 2.58 -12.48
CA ASN A 197 -20.06 3.62 -11.46
C ASN A 197 -20.98 3.22 -10.31
N GLU A 198 -22.06 2.48 -10.60
CA GLU A 198 -23.01 2.00 -9.59
C GLU A 198 -22.31 1.08 -8.59
N LYS A 199 -21.55 0.10 -9.08
CA LYS A 199 -20.79 -0.82 -8.24
C LYS A 199 -19.69 -0.11 -7.46
N LEU A 200 -18.99 0.86 -8.08
CA LEU A 200 -18.00 1.67 -7.38
C LEU A 200 -18.61 2.44 -6.21
N LEU A 201 -19.74 3.14 -6.45
CA LEU A 201 -20.42 3.89 -5.40
C LEU A 201 -20.96 2.98 -4.28
N ALA A 202 -21.46 1.78 -4.63
CA ALA A 202 -21.88 0.79 -3.64
C ALA A 202 -20.70 0.33 -2.78
N SER A 203 -19.53 0.07 -3.41
CA SER A 203 -18.28 -0.28 -2.70
C SER A 203 -17.83 0.84 -1.76
N MET A 204 -17.80 2.07 -2.23
CA MET A 204 -17.43 3.23 -1.42
C MET A 204 -18.34 3.40 -0.20
N LYS A 205 -19.64 3.13 -0.35
CA LYS A 205 -20.61 3.20 0.77
C LYS A 205 -20.34 2.12 1.82
N ARG A 206 -19.98 0.90 1.42
CA ARG A 206 -19.66 -0.19 2.36
C ARG A 206 -18.32 0.05 3.06
N LEU A 207 -17.33 0.54 2.33
CA LEU A 207 -15.95 0.69 2.81
C LEU A 207 -15.72 1.94 3.68
N LYS A 208 -16.60 2.95 3.63
CA LYS A 208 -16.38 4.28 4.24
C LYS A 208 -16.00 4.27 5.74
N GLU A 209 -16.38 3.23 6.48
CA GLU A 209 -16.08 3.08 7.90
C GLU A 209 -14.83 2.23 8.16
N HIS A 210 -14.18 1.72 7.08
CA HIS A 210 -13.06 0.78 7.13
C HIS A 210 -11.77 1.30 6.44
N VAL A 211 -11.82 2.44 5.76
CA VAL A 211 -10.71 3.07 5.02
C VAL A 211 -10.33 4.44 5.57
#